data_a7f971d14b119b4e2b63ac68c0c0a6bf
#
_entry.id   a7f971d14b119b4e2b63ac68c0c0a6bf
#
_cell.length_a   1.000
_cell.length_b   1.000
_cell.length_c   1.000
_cell.angle_alpha   90.00
_cell.angle_beta   90.00
_cell.angle_gamma   90.00
#
_symmetry.space_group_name_H-M   'P 1'
#
loop_
_entity.id
_entity.type
_entity.pdbx_description
1 polymer ?
#
loop_
_entity_poly.entity_id
_entity_poly.type
_entity_poly.pdbx_seq_one_letter_code
_entity_poly.pdbx_strand_id
1 'polypeptide(L)'
;MEISNKTIEELKKAGWYEGRKIDISKNVKFLEERGFEVFESAKKFMEEFGELQINVEKIWSDGSKAISEHTTCIKEVIGMLDSSFFSLEDFIDDKVIPVGALYDLEIDLYISESERLFKSTGWVGDNALEALDNIILEKGTVIWDKFEG
;
A
#
# COMPACT_ATOMS: atom_id res chain seq x y z
N MET A 1 -9.96 3.03 -15.86
CA MET A 1 -9.37 4.15 -15.12
C MET A 1 -7.97 4.43 -15.64
N GLU A 2 -7.68 5.68 -15.92
CA GLU A 2 -6.35 6.08 -16.37
C GLU A 2 -5.45 6.39 -15.19
N ILE A 3 -4.25 5.81 -15.22
CA ILE A 3 -3.23 6.09 -14.22
C ILE A 3 -2.34 7.23 -14.73
N SER A 4 -2.03 8.18 -13.88
CA SER A 4 -1.26 9.35 -14.30
C SER A 4 0.17 8.99 -14.70
N ASN A 5 0.75 9.79 -15.59
CA ASN A 5 2.14 9.60 -16.01
C ASN A 5 3.10 9.76 -14.83
N LYS A 6 2.80 10.67 -13.91
CA LYS A 6 3.63 10.85 -12.71
C LYS A 6 3.70 9.59 -11.88
N THR A 7 2.56 8.92 -11.66
CA THR A 7 2.50 7.66 -10.91
C THR A 7 3.34 6.57 -11.59
N ILE A 8 3.19 6.43 -12.89
CA ILE A 8 3.96 5.44 -13.66
C ILE A 8 5.46 5.72 -13.55
N GLU A 9 5.87 6.99 -13.67
CA GLU A 9 7.27 7.37 -13.56
C GLU A 9 7.85 7.06 -12.18
N GLU A 10 7.11 7.39 -11.11
CA GLU A 10 7.55 7.13 -9.75
C GLU A 10 7.66 5.63 -9.46
N LEU A 11 6.70 4.85 -9.96
CA LEU A 11 6.75 3.40 -9.82
C LEU A 11 7.95 2.80 -10.55
N LYS A 12 8.22 3.26 -11.77
CA LYS A 12 9.37 2.79 -12.56
C LYS A 12 10.69 3.15 -11.89
N LYS A 13 10.81 4.33 -11.29
CA LYS A 13 11.99 4.72 -10.53
C LYS A 13 12.22 3.78 -9.34
N ALA A 14 11.16 3.29 -8.74
CA ALA A 14 11.22 2.36 -7.61
C ALA A 14 11.55 0.93 -8.02
N GLY A 15 11.49 0.61 -9.30
CA GLY A 15 11.79 -0.72 -9.83
C GLY A 15 10.59 -1.46 -10.41
N TRP A 16 9.43 -0.84 -10.42
CA TRP A 16 8.25 -1.45 -11.03
C TRP A 16 8.31 -1.41 -12.55
N TYR A 17 7.74 -2.42 -13.20
CA TYR A 17 7.50 -2.46 -14.64
C TYR A 17 6.26 -3.30 -14.91
N GLU A 18 5.65 -3.07 -16.05
CA GLU A 18 4.44 -3.81 -16.43
C GLU A 18 4.76 -5.30 -16.58
N GLY A 19 3.96 -6.15 -15.97
CA GLY A 19 4.18 -7.59 -15.97
C GLY A 19 5.17 -8.10 -14.94
N ARG A 20 5.65 -7.22 -14.06
CA ARG A 20 6.57 -7.61 -12.99
C ARG A 20 5.99 -8.72 -12.14
N LYS A 21 6.80 -9.74 -11.87
CA LYS A 21 6.41 -10.86 -11.04
C LYS A 21 7.63 -11.38 -10.29
N ILE A 22 7.81 -10.93 -9.04
CA ILE A 22 8.94 -11.36 -8.22
C ILE A 22 8.59 -12.61 -7.43
N ASP A 23 9.61 -13.30 -6.93
CA ASP A 23 9.43 -14.44 -6.04
C ASP A 23 9.04 -13.92 -4.66
N ILE A 24 7.85 -14.28 -4.19
CA ILE A 24 7.30 -13.85 -2.90
C ILE A 24 7.30 -14.95 -1.84
N SER A 25 7.94 -16.08 -2.09
CA SER A 25 7.92 -17.20 -1.16
C SER A 25 8.41 -16.82 0.24
N LYS A 26 9.43 -15.98 0.33
CA LYS A 26 9.94 -15.48 1.62
C LYS A 26 8.96 -14.55 2.29
N ASN A 27 8.27 -13.72 1.51
CA ASN A 27 7.28 -12.76 2.03
C ASN A 27 6.07 -13.50 2.59
N VAL A 28 5.58 -14.50 1.86
CA VAL A 28 4.46 -15.33 2.30
C VAL A 28 4.81 -16.06 3.59
N LYS A 29 5.97 -16.69 3.63
CA LYS A 29 6.45 -17.41 4.83
C LYS A 29 6.57 -16.46 6.03
N PHE A 30 7.10 -15.27 5.81
CA PHE A 30 7.27 -14.26 6.84
C PHE A 30 5.92 -13.86 7.46
N LEU A 31 4.90 -13.66 6.62
CA LEU A 31 3.56 -13.34 7.09
C LEU A 31 2.88 -14.50 7.78
N GLU A 32 2.99 -15.70 7.23
CA GLU A 32 2.39 -16.90 7.83
C GLU A 32 2.98 -17.23 9.21
N GLU A 33 4.28 -17.04 9.37
CA GLU A 33 4.95 -17.23 10.67
C GLU A 33 4.43 -16.27 11.74
N ARG A 34 3.83 -15.16 11.32
CA ARG A 34 3.25 -14.17 12.23
C ARG A 34 1.74 -14.28 12.37
N GLY A 35 1.16 -15.38 11.85
CA GLY A 35 -0.24 -15.68 12.02
C GLY A 35 -1.17 -15.09 10.97
N PHE A 36 -0.64 -14.52 9.90
CA PHE A 36 -1.46 -13.98 8.80
C PHE A 36 -1.80 -15.07 7.79
N GLU A 37 -3.04 -15.07 7.32
CA GLU A 37 -3.46 -15.91 6.20
C GLU A 37 -3.26 -15.13 4.91
N VAL A 38 -2.34 -15.57 4.05
CA VAL A 38 -2.00 -14.86 2.82
C VAL A 38 -2.90 -15.33 1.68
N PHE A 39 -3.86 -14.51 1.31
CA PHE A 39 -4.84 -14.81 0.25
C PHE A 39 -4.33 -14.35 -1.13
N GLU A 40 -5.04 -14.75 -2.19
CA GLU A 40 -4.59 -14.53 -3.57
C GLU A 40 -4.38 -13.07 -3.95
N SER A 41 -5.27 -12.17 -3.54
CA SER A 41 -5.12 -10.75 -3.86
C SER A 41 -3.84 -10.17 -3.28
N ALA A 42 -3.47 -10.61 -2.06
CA ALA A 42 -2.23 -10.19 -1.42
C ALA A 42 -1.01 -10.75 -2.15
N LYS A 43 -1.08 -12.01 -2.59
CA LYS A 43 0.02 -12.62 -3.36
C LYS A 43 0.24 -11.88 -4.68
N LYS A 44 -0.82 -11.58 -5.40
CA LYS A 44 -0.73 -10.81 -6.65
C LYS A 44 -0.15 -9.43 -6.44
N PHE A 45 -0.58 -8.74 -5.38
CA PHE A 45 -0.03 -7.43 -5.03
C PHE A 45 1.47 -7.52 -4.77
N MET A 46 1.89 -8.46 -3.95
CA MET A 46 3.30 -8.62 -3.61
C MET A 46 4.16 -9.02 -4.81
N GLU A 47 3.63 -9.84 -5.72
CA GLU A 47 4.36 -10.25 -6.91
C GLU A 47 4.65 -9.06 -7.82
N GLU A 48 3.70 -8.18 -8.02
CA GLU A 48 3.85 -7.03 -8.91
C GLU A 48 4.40 -5.78 -8.21
N PHE A 49 3.92 -5.49 -7.00
CA PHE A 49 4.22 -4.24 -6.30
C PHE A 49 5.02 -4.40 -5.01
N GLY A 50 5.33 -5.61 -4.59
CA GLY A 50 6.11 -5.83 -3.38
C GLY A 50 7.57 -5.40 -3.54
N GLU A 51 8.24 -5.21 -2.41
CA GLU A 51 9.66 -4.86 -2.35
C GLU A 51 10.02 -3.57 -3.10
N LEU A 52 9.10 -2.60 -3.13
CA LEU A 52 9.34 -1.29 -3.73
C LEU A 52 9.55 -0.24 -2.65
N GLN A 53 10.49 0.65 -2.91
CA GLN A 53 10.70 1.87 -2.13
C GLN A 53 10.36 3.04 -3.05
N ILE A 54 9.23 3.70 -2.80
CA ILE A 54 8.71 4.77 -3.65
C ILE A 54 8.97 6.10 -2.96
N ASN A 55 9.87 6.91 -3.55
CA ASN A 55 10.23 8.20 -3.00
C ASN A 55 9.62 9.30 -3.87
N VAL A 56 8.62 10.00 -3.34
CA VAL A 56 7.91 11.05 -4.08
C VAL A 56 8.40 12.41 -3.63
N GLU A 57 8.96 13.17 -4.56
CA GLU A 57 9.42 14.53 -4.29
C GLU A 57 8.25 15.50 -4.37
N LYS A 58 8.14 16.38 -3.37
CA LYS A 58 7.15 17.42 -3.31
C LYS A 58 7.85 18.77 -3.19
N ILE A 59 7.43 19.74 -4.00
CA ILE A 59 7.97 21.10 -3.96
C ILE A 59 6.90 22.00 -3.34
N TRP A 60 7.26 22.65 -2.24
CA TRP A 60 6.37 23.59 -1.55
C TRP A 60 6.33 24.94 -2.25
N SER A 61 5.33 25.76 -1.93
CA SER A 61 5.16 27.09 -2.53
C SER A 61 6.34 28.03 -2.30
N ASP A 62 7.11 27.81 -1.25
CA ASP A 62 8.30 28.59 -0.93
C ASP A 62 9.57 28.09 -1.65
N GLY A 63 9.43 27.08 -2.51
CA GLY A 63 10.53 26.47 -3.24
C GLY A 63 11.29 25.38 -2.49
N SER A 64 10.94 25.11 -1.23
CA SER A 64 11.57 24.02 -0.47
C SER A 64 11.08 22.68 -1.00
N LYS A 65 11.88 21.63 -0.80
CA LYS A 65 11.59 20.28 -1.26
C LYS A 65 11.46 19.33 -0.09
N ALA A 66 10.53 18.39 -0.21
CA ALA A 66 10.38 17.29 0.75
C ALA A 66 10.22 15.99 -0.04
N ILE A 67 10.65 14.88 0.56
CA ILE A 67 10.50 13.55 -0.03
C ILE A 67 9.61 12.74 0.89
N SER A 68 8.52 12.19 0.34
CA SER A 68 7.67 11.24 1.05
C SER A 68 8.07 9.83 0.63
N GLU A 69 8.40 9.00 1.60
CA GLU A 69 8.80 7.62 1.35
C GLU A 69 7.65 6.67 1.60
N HIS A 70 7.34 5.83 0.61
CA HIS A 70 6.34 4.78 0.73
C HIS A 70 7.02 3.45 0.44
N THR A 71 6.76 2.44 1.26
CA THR A 71 7.40 1.14 1.07
C THR A 71 6.37 0.03 0.97
N THR A 72 6.65 -0.95 0.12
CA THR A 72 5.91 -2.20 0.08
C THR A 72 6.79 -3.37 0.53
N CYS A 73 7.88 -3.06 1.26
CA CYS A 73 8.77 -4.05 1.85
C CYS A 73 8.16 -4.52 3.18
N ILE A 74 7.51 -5.66 3.18
CA ILE A 74 6.73 -6.17 4.32
C ILE A 74 7.56 -6.28 5.60
N LYS A 75 8.82 -6.67 5.49
CA LYS A 75 9.70 -6.82 6.65
C LYS A 75 9.89 -5.53 7.44
N GLU A 76 9.84 -4.38 6.75
CA GLU A 76 9.96 -3.09 7.39
C GLU A 76 8.69 -2.68 8.12
N VAL A 77 7.54 -3.20 7.68
CA VAL A 77 6.21 -2.81 8.18
C VAL A 77 5.81 -3.60 9.42
N ILE A 78 6.04 -4.90 9.41
CA ILE A 78 5.50 -5.85 10.41
C ILE A 78 5.91 -5.49 11.84
N GLY A 79 7.13 -5.00 12.04
CA GLY A 79 7.60 -4.62 13.38
C GLY A 79 6.88 -3.41 13.97
N MET A 80 6.13 -2.69 13.16
CA MET A 80 5.43 -1.46 13.55
C MET A 80 3.92 -1.65 13.69
N LEU A 81 3.41 -2.85 13.40
CA LEU A 81 1.98 -3.13 13.49
C LEU A 81 1.50 -3.04 14.93
N ASP A 82 0.44 -2.31 15.15
CA ASP A 82 -0.24 -2.23 16.43
C ASP A 82 -1.61 -2.91 16.34
N SER A 83 -2.39 -2.79 17.40
CA SER A 83 -3.72 -3.41 17.47
C SER A 83 -4.74 -2.78 16.53
N SER A 84 -4.44 -1.65 15.89
CA SER A 84 -5.38 -0.99 14.97
C SER A 84 -5.70 -1.88 13.76
N PHE A 85 -4.79 -2.78 13.40
CA PHE A 85 -5.02 -3.77 12.35
C PHE A 85 -6.32 -4.57 12.57
N PHE A 86 -6.56 -4.98 13.81
CA PHE A 86 -7.73 -5.79 14.12
C PHE A 86 -9.03 -5.00 14.05
N SER A 87 -8.98 -3.69 14.34
CA SER A 87 -10.17 -2.86 14.27
C SER A 87 -10.54 -2.49 12.83
N LEU A 88 -9.61 -2.59 11.90
CA LEU A 88 -9.86 -2.29 10.49
C LEU A 88 -10.96 -3.19 9.91
N GLU A 89 -10.94 -4.48 10.26
CA GLU A 89 -11.94 -5.43 9.78
C GLU A 89 -13.35 -5.13 10.31
N ASP A 90 -13.48 -4.32 11.36
CA ASP A 90 -14.77 -3.88 11.88
C ASP A 90 -15.45 -2.87 10.93
N PHE A 91 -14.67 -2.18 10.09
CA PHE A 91 -15.20 -1.21 9.13
C PHE A 91 -15.57 -1.84 7.79
N ILE A 92 -14.97 -2.99 7.48
CA ILE A 92 -15.21 -3.68 6.22
C ILE A 92 -15.49 -5.16 6.51
N ASP A 93 -16.38 -5.76 5.75
CA ASP A 93 -16.69 -7.19 5.87
C ASP A 93 -15.73 -7.97 4.96
N ASP A 94 -14.45 -7.96 5.31
CA ASP A 94 -13.41 -8.52 4.48
C ASP A 94 -12.17 -8.80 5.32
N LYS A 95 -11.36 -9.76 4.89
CA LYS A 95 -10.07 -10.03 5.51
C LYS A 95 -9.04 -9.07 4.95
N VAL A 96 -8.14 -8.57 5.80
CA VAL A 96 -7.05 -7.68 5.39
C VAL A 96 -5.72 -8.14 5.94
N ILE A 97 -4.65 -7.86 5.21
CA ILE A 97 -3.29 -8.04 5.72
C ILE A 97 -2.45 -6.80 5.36
N PRO A 98 -1.41 -6.50 6.15
CA PRO A 98 -0.54 -5.38 5.83
C PRO A 98 0.36 -5.72 4.63
N VAL A 99 0.55 -4.77 3.73
CA VAL A 99 1.40 -4.94 2.55
C VAL A 99 2.39 -3.80 2.36
N GLY A 100 2.34 -2.78 3.19
CA GLY A 100 3.26 -1.66 3.07
C GLY A 100 3.06 -0.62 4.15
N ALA A 101 3.81 0.46 4.04
CA ALA A 101 3.68 1.64 4.90
C ALA A 101 3.90 2.89 4.08
N LEU A 102 3.20 3.93 4.44
CA LEU A 102 3.16 5.19 3.70
C LEU A 102 3.73 6.31 4.56
N TYR A 103 4.17 7.38 3.88
CA TYR A 103 4.60 8.61 4.54
C TYR A 103 5.63 8.37 5.64
N ASP A 104 6.79 7.85 5.24
CA ASP A 104 7.93 7.61 6.15
C ASP A 104 7.59 6.63 7.29
N LEU A 105 6.80 5.58 6.97
CA LEU A 105 6.38 4.53 7.89
C LEU A 105 5.34 4.98 8.94
N GLU A 106 4.72 6.14 8.77
CA GLU A 106 3.74 6.64 9.73
C GLU A 106 2.36 6.00 9.58
N ILE A 107 2.00 5.57 8.38
CA ILE A 107 0.67 5.02 8.08
C ILE A 107 0.80 3.66 7.40
N ASP A 108 0.17 2.64 7.95
CA ASP A 108 0.21 1.30 7.36
C ASP A 108 -0.72 1.21 6.14
N LEU A 109 -0.30 0.40 5.16
CA LEU A 109 -1.09 0.08 3.97
C LEU A 109 -1.54 -1.37 4.05
N TYR A 110 -2.84 -1.61 3.83
CA TYR A 110 -3.45 -2.93 3.90
C TYR A 110 -4.14 -3.28 2.58
N ILE A 111 -4.16 -4.58 2.25
CA ILE A 111 -4.96 -5.08 1.14
C ILE A 111 -6.01 -6.05 1.66
N SER A 112 -7.23 -5.97 1.09
CA SER A 112 -8.31 -6.87 1.44
C SER A 112 -8.37 -8.06 0.48
N GLU A 113 -9.07 -9.11 0.90
CA GLU A 113 -9.28 -10.29 0.05
C GLU A 113 -9.97 -9.93 -1.28
N SER A 114 -10.82 -8.90 -1.28
CA SER A 114 -11.49 -8.39 -2.49
C SER A 114 -10.65 -7.41 -3.31
N GLU A 115 -9.33 -7.33 -3.06
CA GLU A 115 -8.37 -6.50 -3.80
C GLU A 115 -8.42 -5.00 -3.51
N ARG A 116 -9.25 -4.56 -2.57
CA ARG A 116 -9.30 -3.15 -2.17
C ARG A 116 -8.12 -2.82 -1.26
N LEU A 117 -7.63 -1.60 -1.34
CA LEU A 117 -6.55 -1.14 -0.49
C LEU A 117 -7.03 -0.07 0.48
N PHE A 118 -6.54 -0.19 1.71
CA PHE A 118 -6.88 0.70 2.80
C PHE A 118 -5.61 1.16 3.51
N LYS A 119 -5.67 2.34 4.10
CA LYS A 119 -4.66 2.79 5.05
C LYS A 119 -5.32 2.91 6.42
N SER A 120 -4.52 3.11 7.46
CA SER A 120 -5.05 3.18 8.83
C SER A 120 -6.22 4.15 8.97
N THR A 121 -6.28 5.19 8.14
CA THR A 121 -7.30 6.25 8.24
C THR A 121 -8.47 6.08 7.26
N GLY A 122 -8.44 5.12 6.34
CA GLY A 122 -9.56 4.90 5.43
C GLY A 122 -9.22 4.20 4.12
N TRP A 123 -10.13 4.34 3.17
CA TRP A 123 -10.03 3.73 1.85
C TRP A 123 -9.02 4.48 0.96
N VAL A 124 -8.25 3.74 0.17
CA VAL A 124 -7.24 4.29 -0.73
C VAL A 124 -7.54 3.98 -2.20
N GLY A 125 -8.00 2.78 -2.50
CA GLY A 125 -8.31 2.38 -3.86
C GLY A 125 -8.98 1.02 -3.96
N ASP A 126 -9.67 0.77 -5.06
CA ASP A 126 -10.34 -0.52 -5.32
C ASP A 126 -9.39 -1.54 -5.94
N ASN A 127 -8.20 -1.10 -6.35
CA ASN A 127 -7.15 -1.97 -6.85
C ASN A 127 -5.78 -1.30 -6.61
N ALA A 128 -4.70 -2.03 -6.85
CA ALA A 128 -3.35 -1.56 -6.54
C ALA A 128 -2.97 -0.30 -7.31
N LEU A 129 -3.23 -0.24 -8.60
CA LEU A 129 -2.85 0.93 -9.41
C LEU A 129 -3.62 2.18 -9.00
N GLU A 130 -4.92 2.06 -8.74
CA GLU A 130 -5.72 3.19 -8.24
C GLU A 130 -5.19 3.67 -6.90
N ALA A 131 -4.91 2.74 -5.99
CA ALA A 131 -4.39 3.08 -4.67
C ALA A 131 -3.06 3.81 -4.76
N LEU A 132 -2.13 3.31 -5.57
CA LEU A 132 -0.82 3.93 -5.72
C LEU A 132 -0.92 5.30 -6.40
N ASP A 133 -1.82 5.44 -7.36
CA ASP A 133 -2.08 6.74 -8.00
C ASP A 133 -2.59 7.75 -6.97
N ASN A 134 -3.54 7.36 -6.13
CA ASN A 134 -4.07 8.22 -5.07
C ASN A 134 -3.00 8.59 -4.04
N ILE A 135 -2.16 7.65 -3.66
CA ILE A 135 -1.07 7.87 -2.70
C ILE A 135 -0.02 8.82 -3.27
N ILE A 136 0.46 8.55 -4.47
CA ILE A 136 1.53 9.34 -5.10
C ILE A 136 1.07 10.77 -5.41
N LEU A 137 -0.18 10.92 -5.84
CA LEU A 137 -0.76 12.24 -6.15
C LEU A 137 -1.42 12.90 -4.94
N GLU A 138 -1.47 12.22 -3.80
CA GLU A 138 -2.11 12.71 -2.57
C GLU A 138 -3.56 13.13 -2.79
N LYS A 139 -4.35 12.26 -3.41
CA LYS A 139 -5.76 12.54 -3.73
C LYS A 139 -6.64 11.30 -3.53
N GLY A 140 -7.95 11.51 -3.59
CA GLY A 140 -8.93 10.44 -3.78
C GLY A 140 -9.14 9.49 -2.61
N THR A 141 -8.51 9.72 -1.46
CA THR A 141 -8.69 8.84 -0.31
C THR A 141 -9.96 9.22 0.47
N VAL A 142 -10.59 8.22 1.14
CA VAL A 142 -11.82 8.40 1.89
C VAL A 142 -11.63 7.96 3.33
N ILE A 143 -11.78 8.87 4.28
CA ILE A 143 -11.65 8.54 5.71
C ILE A 143 -12.82 7.68 6.17
N TRP A 144 -12.63 6.94 7.28
CA TRP A 144 -13.63 5.99 7.76
C TRP A 144 -15.02 6.62 8.01
N ASP A 145 -15.07 7.85 8.49
CA ASP A 145 -16.34 8.54 8.75
C ASP A 145 -17.19 8.71 7.49
N LYS A 146 -16.57 8.69 6.32
CA LYS A 146 -17.26 8.88 5.03
C LYS A 146 -17.25 7.64 4.16
N PHE A 147 -16.67 6.55 4.65
CA PHE A 147 -16.58 5.31 3.90
C PHE A 147 -17.90 4.54 3.96
N GLU A 148 -18.41 4.14 2.81
CA GLU A 148 -19.71 3.45 2.69
C GLU A 148 -19.54 2.01 2.21
N GLY A 149 -18.65 1.29 2.82
CA GLY A 149 -18.48 -0.12 2.53
C GLY A 149 -17.83 -0.49 1.24
#